data_62448c7df4080eaa2ea486fd04e2156c
#
_entry.id   62448c7df4080eaa2ea486fd04e2156c
#
_cell.length_a   1.000
_cell.length_b   1.000
_cell.length_c   1.000
_cell.angle_alpha   90.00
_cell.angle_beta   90.00
_cell.angle_gamma   90.00
#
_symmetry.space_group_name_H-M   'P 1'
#
loop_
_entity.id
_entity.type
_entity.pdbx_description
1 polymer ?
#
loop_
_entity_poly.entity_id
_entity_poly.type
_entity_poly.pdbx_seq_one_letter_code
_entity_poly.pdbx_strand_id
1 'polypeptide(L)'
;SMTRFNLTSKTSYQINKILKIGVSIFANRRKNQNFVSDKYGYSNPVFYSRTANPYFYPYDAEHNYQYDYDILPGDEPDLKRGFNIFEERENTDNETIISSFNSIFDTELRFNDQWKLSSQVGIQWDQSSQEQYVGENTFNMRNIREDSSYDENQYIVPKGGMHTVNNATTSQITWKVQGEYKNTFNDIHDIQIMAGSEIRKNWYNTQFTAGYGYDPKTLTTKPLNIRNDKDAEKYKLHTKTYQENAFASFYTTGSYSFMSRYTIGGSVRMDGSDLFGVDKKYRYLPIYSISGMWRASNEPFIQRYKWIDNLAIRLSYGLQGNIDKTTSPFLVGSYDNVGLLPGYDKEQTIQIEGAPNSKLRWEKTASYNLGLDFSVLNQAINLSVDYYYRKGTDLIGKKLLPLENGFETMTINWASMENKGVEINLQTRNITTKKFSWYTTFNFAYNQNKVLKINTPDSQETPSLEGYPVGA
;
A
#
# COMPACT_ATOMS: atom_id res chain seq x y z
N SER A 1 -20.01 3.98 12.64
CA SER A 1 -19.35 4.65 13.78
C SER A 1 -17.90 4.17 13.93
N MET A 2 -17.05 4.98 14.56
CA MET A 2 -15.66 4.63 14.81
C MET A 2 -15.27 5.01 16.23
N THR A 3 -14.66 4.07 16.94
CA THR A 3 -14.01 4.32 18.24
C THR A 3 -12.54 3.97 18.13
N ARG A 4 -11.66 4.84 18.62
CA ARG A 4 -10.21 4.63 18.56
C ARG A 4 -9.56 4.95 19.90
N PHE A 5 -8.71 4.04 20.35
CA PHE A 5 -7.82 4.23 21.48
C PHE A 5 -6.36 4.13 21.02
N ASN A 6 -5.53 5.10 21.44
CA ASN A 6 -4.10 5.11 21.14
C ASN A 6 -3.32 5.28 22.44
N LEU A 7 -2.26 4.51 22.59
CA LEU A 7 -1.24 4.66 23.60
C LEU A 7 0.10 4.85 22.92
N THR A 8 0.79 5.94 23.27
CA THR A 8 2.16 6.19 22.82
C THR A 8 3.02 6.50 24.03
N SER A 9 4.09 5.75 24.22
CA SER A 9 5.09 5.99 25.26
C SER A 9 6.47 5.95 24.64
N LYS A 10 7.28 6.95 24.94
CA LYS A 10 8.69 6.98 24.57
C LYS A 10 9.50 7.37 25.78
N THR A 11 10.31 6.44 26.25
CA THR A 11 11.17 6.60 27.40
C THR A 11 12.61 6.31 27.02
N SER A 12 13.52 7.15 27.47
CA SER A 12 14.95 6.88 27.31
C SER A 12 15.67 7.20 28.61
N TYR A 13 16.69 6.41 28.89
CA TYR A 13 17.50 6.54 30.09
C TYR A 13 18.98 6.54 29.73
N GLN A 14 19.69 7.56 30.23
CA GLN A 14 21.14 7.68 30.09
C GLN A 14 21.77 6.92 31.28
N ILE A 15 22.30 5.73 31.02
CA ILE A 15 22.92 4.89 32.07
C ILE A 15 24.22 5.54 32.55
N ASN A 16 25.03 5.98 31.58
CA ASN A 16 26.28 6.70 31.83
C ASN A 16 26.60 7.59 30.63
N LYS A 17 27.80 8.21 30.60
CA LYS A 17 28.21 9.11 29.50
C LYS A 17 28.26 8.44 28.13
N ILE A 18 28.42 7.12 28.10
CA ILE A 18 28.62 6.33 26.88
C ILE A 18 27.31 5.66 26.47
N LEU A 19 26.54 5.10 27.39
CA LEU A 19 25.41 4.22 27.12
C LEU A 19 24.06 4.91 27.41
N LYS A 20 23.23 4.98 26.40
CA LYS A 20 21.82 5.36 26.49
C LYS A 20 20.96 4.21 25.95
N ILE A 21 19.90 3.90 26.68
CA ILE A 21 18.88 2.94 26.25
C ILE A 21 17.54 3.65 26.10
N GLY A 22 16.70 3.14 25.22
CA GLY A 22 15.37 3.69 24.97
C GLY A 22 14.36 2.59 24.69
N VAL A 23 13.12 2.87 25.02
CA VAL A 23 11.97 2.04 24.68
C VAL A 23 10.88 2.95 24.15
N SER A 24 10.39 2.64 22.97
CA SER A 24 9.22 3.30 22.38
C SER A 24 8.13 2.26 22.21
N ILE A 25 6.94 2.53 22.72
CA ILE A 25 5.76 1.67 22.64
C ILE A 25 4.65 2.48 21.98
N PHE A 26 4.05 1.87 20.96
CA PHE A 26 2.85 2.37 20.33
C PHE A 26 1.81 1.25 20.31
N ALA A 27 0.63 1.48 20.88
CA ALA A 27 -0.50 0.58 20.82
C ALA A 27 -1.73 1.33 20.32
N ASN A 28 -2.46 0.70 19.43
CA ASN A 28 -3.69 1.24 18.86
C ASN A 28 -4.76 0.16 18.84
N ARG A 29 -5.98 0.52 19.23
CA ARG A 29 -7.16 -0.31 18.99
C ARG A 29 -8.24 0.56 18.39
N ARG A 30 -8.74 0.14 17.22
CA ARG A 30 -9.80 0.83 16.50
C ARG A 30 -10.94 -0.15 16.22
N LYS A 31 -12.13 0.24 16.60
CA LYS A 31 -13.38 -0.44 16.27
C LYS A 31 -14.14 0.41 15.26
N ASN A 32 -14.46 -0.13 14.12
CA ASN A 32 -15.29 0.48 13.08
C ASN A 32 -16.57 -0.33 12.93
N GLN A 33 -17.68 0.38 12.82
CA GLN A 33 -18.97 -0.17 12.44
C GLN A 33 -19.34 0.43 11.09
N ASN A 34 -19.46 -0.40 10.08
CA ASN A 34 -19.76 -0.03 8.71
C ASN A 34 -21.07 -0.68 8.25
N PHE A 35 -21.54 -0.33 7.07
CA PHE A 35 -22.57 -1.10 6.37
C PHE A 35 -21.94 -2.32 5.69
N VAL A 36 -22.72 -3.34 5.43
CA VAL A 36 -22.33 -4.46 4.56
C VAL A 36 -22.56 -4.05 3.11
N SER A 37 -21.54 -4.19 2.27
CA SER A 37 -21.67 -3.86 0.85
C SER A 37 -22.39 -4.98 0.11
N ASP A 38 -23.40 -4.63 -0.67
CA ASP A 38 -24.05 -5.51 -1.62
C ASP A 38 -23.36 -5.50 -3.00
N LYS A 39 -23.78 -6.40 -3.88
CA LYS A 39 -23.25 -6.54 -5.25
C LYS A 39 -23.39 -5.26 -6.11
N TYR A 40 -24.41 -4.44 -5.85
CA TYR A 40 -24.74 -3.25 -6.63
C TYR A 40 -24.34 -1.95 -5.94
N GLY A 41 -23.95 -2.00 -4.66
CA GLY A 41 -23.53 -0.84 -3.86
C GLY A 41 -24.69 -0.05 -3.24
N TYR A 42 -25.93 -0.51 -3.34
CA TYR A 42 -27.09 0.20 -2.80
C TYR A 42 -27.14 0.23 -1.27
N SER A 43 -26.52 -0.72 -0.60
CA SER A 43 -26.35 -0.69 0.87
C SER A 43 -25.53 0.49 1.36
N ASN A 44 -24.80 1.20 0.48
CA ASN A 44 -24.14 2.44 0.80
C ASN A 44 -25.15 3.59 0.86
N PRO A 45 -25.43 4.19 2.03
CA PRO A 45 -26.45 5.21 2.19
C PRO A 45 -26.23 6.46 1.33
N VAL A 46 -24.94 6.82 1.11
CA VAL A 46 -24.60 7.99 0.28
C VAL A 46 -24.84 7.70 -1.20
N PHE A 47 -24.54 6.49 -1.66
CA PHE A 47 -24.83 6.10 -3.03
C PHE A 47 -26.34 5.98 -3.26
N TYR A 48 -27.05 5.28 -2.39
CA TYR A 48 -28.48 5.10 -2.47
C TYR A 48 -29.23 6.45 -2.44
N SER A 49 -28.84 7.39 -1.58
CA SER A 49 -29.48 8.72 -1.51
C SER A 49 -29.40 9.54 -2.80
N ARG A 50 -28.48 9.19 -3.72
CA ARG A 50 -28.35 9.85 -5.03
C ARG A 50 -29.14 9.17 -6.14
N THR A 51 -29.49 7.90 -5.94
CA THR A 51 -30.17 7.05 -6.95
C THR A 51 -31.62 6.75 -6.59
N ALA A 52 -31.97 6.83 -5.32
CA ALA A 52 -33.32 6.58 -4.84
C ALA A 52 -34.35 7.56 -5.43
N ASN A 53 -35.53 7.07 -5.72
CA ASN A 53 -36.66 7.91 -6.09
C ASN A 53 -37.04 8.84 -4.91
N PRO A 54 -37.01 10.18 -5.08
CA PRO A 54 -37.29 11.12 -3.99
C PRO A 54 -38.76 11.04 -3.44
N TYR A 55 -39.64 10.39 -4.16
CA TYR A 55 -41.02 10.15 -3.71
C TYR A 55 -41.25 8.80 -3.05
N PHE A 56 -40.18 7.98 -2.93
CA PHE A 56 -40.25 6.69 -2.30
C PHE A 56 -40.31 6.82 -0.76
N TYR A 57 -41.33 6.17 -0.16
CA TYR A 57 -41.47 6.07 1.29
C TYR A 57 -41.02 4.68 1.75
N PRO A 58 -40.00 4.58 2.63
CA PRO A 58 -39.44 3.31 3.04
C PRO A 58 -40.31 2.51 4.02
N TYR A 59 -41.39 3.12 4.53
CA TYR A 59 -42.37 2.48 5.42
C TYR A 59 -43.80 2.79 4.95
N ASP A 60 -44.70 1.82 5.13
CA ASP A 60 -46.14 2.04 4.97
C ASP A 60 -46.76 2.73 6.19
N ALA A 61 -48.09 2.97 6.15
CA ALA A 61 -48.81 3.58 7.26
C ALA A 61 -48.83 2.74 8.54
N GLU A 62 -48.56 1.44 8.43
CA GLU A 62 -48.51 0.47 9.53
C GLU A 62 -47.07 0.21 10.02
N HIS A 63 -46.07 0.97 9.48
CA HIS A 63 -44.65 0.83 9.80
C HIS A 63 -43.97 -0.46 9.28
N ASN A 64 -44.56 -1.13 8.27
CA ASN A 64 -43.87 -2.21 7.58
C ASN A 64 -42.94 -1.65 6.51
N TYR A 65 -41.88 -2.38 6.18
CA TYR A 65 -40.97 -1.99 5.11
C TYR A 65 -41.67 -1.96 3.76
N GLN A 66 -41.50 -0.85 3.04
CA GLN A 66 -41.82 -0.75 1.62
C GLN A 66 -40.51 -0.90 0.82
N TYR A 67 -40.61 -1.52 -0.37
CA TYR A 67 -39.43 -1.83 -1.18
C TYR A 67 -39.41 -0.98 -2.44
N ASP A 68 -38.24 -0.44 -2.71
CA ASP A 68 -37.90 0.25 -3.95
C ASP A 68 -37.52 -0.80 -5.00
N TYR A 69 -38.31 -0.91 -6.05
CA TYR A 69 -38.11 -1.84 -7.16
C TYR A 69 -37.46 -1.16 -8.37
N ASP A 70 -37.33 0.17 -8.37
CA ASP A 70 -36.82 0.95 -9.50
C ASP A 70 -35.28 1.03 -9.54
N ILE A 71 -34.61 0.53 -8.51
CA ILE A 71 -33.15 0.62 -8.40
C ILE A 71 -32.40 -0.32 -9.32
N LEU A 72 -33.00 -1.40 -9.78
CA LEU A 72 -32.36 -2.36 -10.67
C LEU A 72 -32.73 -2.06 -12.12
N PRO A 73 -31.75 -1.88 -13.03
CA PRO A 73 -32.04 -1.78 -14.45
C PRO A 73 -32.55 -3.13 -14.97
N GLY A 74 -33.73 -3.14 -15.58
CA GLY A 74 -34.34 -4.31 -16.21
C GLY A 74 -35.86 -4.16 -16.38
N ASP A 75 -36.39 -4.78 -17.42
CA ASP A 75 -37.77 -4.59 -17.87
C ASP A 75 -38.83 -5.37 -17.07
N GLU A 76 -38.41 -6.18 -16.08
CA GLU A 76 -39.36 -6.86 -15.19
C GLU A 76 -39.06 -6.56 -13.73
N PRO A 77 -40.00 -6.00 -12.99
CA PRO A 77 -39.92 -5.87 -11.54
C PRO A 77 -40.02 -7.28 -10.92
N ASP A 78 -38.91 -7.95 -10.78
CA ASP A 78 -38.86 -9.16 -10.00
C ASP A 78 -39.11 -8.80 -8.52
N LEU A 79 -40.31 -9.10 -8.06
CA LEU A 79 -40.83 -8.85 -6.70
C LEU A 79 -39.91 -9.36 -5.58
N LYS A 80 -38.97 -10.27 -5.89
CA LYS A 80 -37.97 -10.82 -4.95
C LYS A 80 -36.79 -9.88 -4.72
N ARG A 81 -36.61 -8.82 -5.50
CA ARG A 81 -35.43 -7.93 -5.49
C ARG A 81 -35.68 -6.52 -4.97
N GLY A 82 -36.81 -6.27 -4.36
CA GLY A 82 -37.09 -4.98 -3.76
C GLY A 82 -36.04 -4.59 -2.71
N PHE A 83 -35.58 -3.36 -2.72
CA PHE A 83 -34.59 -2.83 -1.78
C PHE A 83 -35.24 -1.91 -0.75
N ASN A 84 -34.83 -2.05 0.52
CA ASN A 84 -35.15 -1.10 1.57
C ASN A 84 -33.89 -0.85 2.42
N ILE A 85 -33.41 0.38 2.42
CA ILE A 85 -32.15 0.76 3.10
C ILE A 85 -32.22 0.58 4.63
N PHE A 86 -33.41 0.74 5.22
CA PHE A 86 -33.58 0.59 6.67
C PHE A 86 -33.60 -0.90 7.05
N GLU A 87 -34.32 -1.75 6.30
CA GLU A 87 -34.29 -3.19 6.51
C GLU A 87 -32.85 -3.72 6.38
N GLU A 88 -32.13 -3.28 5.35
CA GLU A 88 -30.73 -3.67 5.12
C GLU A 88 -29.84 -3.29 6.28
N ARG A 89 -29.96 -2.07 6.79
CA ARG A 89 -29.13 -1.57 7.90
C ARG A 89 -29.48 -2.18 9.25
N GLU A 90 -30.76 -2.48 9.50
CA GLU A 90 -31.21 -3.06 10.77
C GLU A 90 -30.93 -4.56 10.88
N ASN A 91 -30.84 -5.25 9.72
CA ASN A 91 -30.62 -6.69 9.64
C ASN A 91 -29.23 -7.06 9.13
N THR A 92 -28.28 -6.11 9.09
CA THR A 92 -26.86 -6.38 8.79
C THR A 92 -25.97 -5.78 9.84
N ASP A 93 -24.85 -6.43 10.07
CA ASP A 93 -23.77 -5.94 10.91
C ASP A 93 -22.42 -6.13 10.23
N ASN A 94 -21.54 -5.15 10.34
CA ASN A 94 -20.16 -5.20 9.83
C ASN A 94 -19.24 -4.48 10.80
N GLU A 95 -18.68 -5.24 11.69
CA GLU A 95 -17.72 -4.77 12.68
C GLU A 95 -16.29 -5.12 12.25
N THR A 96 -15.41 -4.13 12.31
CA THR A 96 -13.97 -4.34 12.10
C THR A 96 -13.20 -3.83 13.31
N ILE A 97 -12.47 -4.72 13.96
CA ILE A 97 -11.54 -4.39 15.04
C ILE A 97 -10.12 -4.50 14.51
N ILE A 98 -9.36 -3.40 14.59
CA ILE A 98 -7.95 -3.38 14.26
C ILE A 98 -7.17 -3.09 15.54
N SER A 99 -6.26 -3.99 15.88
CA SER A 99 -5.33 -3.85 17.01
C SER A 99 -3.90 -3.84 16.48
N SER A 100 -3.13 -2.83 16.87
CA SER A 100 -1.73 -2.69 16.47
C SER A 100 -0.87 -2.51 17.70
N PHE A 101 0.24 -3.20 17.74
CA PHE A 101 1.28 -3.06 18.75
C PHE A 101 2.63 -2.94 18.05
N ASN A 102 3.37 -1.89 18.38
CA ASN A 102 4.73 -1.68 17.90
C ASN A 102 5.62 -1.28 19.07
N SER A 103 6.72 -1.98 19.24
CA SER A 103 7.70 -1.67 20.27
C SER A 103 9.10 -1.61 19.65
N ILE A 104 9.86 -0.57 19.99
CA ILE A 104 11.23 -0.37 19.54
C ILE A 104 12.11 -0.23 20.77
N PHE A 105 13.14 -1.08 20.84
CA PHE A 105 14.19 -1.03 21.85
C PHE A 105 15.42 -0.42 21.19
N ASP A 106 15.86 0.71 21.74
CA ASP A 106 17.01 1.47 21.23
C ASP A 106 18.17 1.35 22.21
N THR A 107 19.36 1.13 21.67
CA THR A 107 20.63 1.22 22.40
C THR A 107 21.55 2.14 21.63
N GLU A 108 22.08 3.15 22.29
CA GLU A 108 23.06 4.09 21.74
C GLU A 108 24.32 4.06 22.59
N LEU A 109 25.45 3.82 21.94
CA LEU A 109 26.80 3.90 22.51
C LEU A 109 27.50 5.10 21.89
N ARG A 110 27.79 6.12 22.70
CA ARG A 110 28.54 7.30 22.30
C ARG A 110 29.95 7.22 22.87
N PHE A 111 30.90 6.83 22.05
CA PHE A 111 32.29 6.65 22.48
C PHE A 111 32.98 8.00 22.75
N ASN A 112 32.64 8.99 21.92
CA ASN A 112 33.07 10.38 22.03
C ASN A 112 32.12 11.27 21.22
N ASP A 113 32.44 12.55 21.03
CA ASP A 113 31.60 13.49 20.27
C ASP A 113 31.56 13.16 18.78
N GLN A 114 32.48 12.33 18.28
CA GLN A 114 32.59 12.00 16.86
C GLN A 114 31.97 10.64 16.52
N TRP A 115 32.06 9.65 17.40
CA TRP A 115 31.69 8.28 17.14
C TRP A 115 30.49 7.83 17.96
N LYS A 116 29.49 7.33 17.25
CA LYS A 116 28.27 6.78 17.82
C LYS A 116 27.95 5.44 17.17
N LEU A 117 27.59 4.44 17.98
CA LEU A 117 27.01 3.18 17.53
C LEU A 117 25.60 3.07 18.08
N SER A 118 24.66 2.70 17.24
CA SER A 118 23.27 2.47 17.65
C SER A 118 22.77 1.12 17.17
N SER A 119 21.96 0.47 18.02
CA SER A 119 21.24 -0.75 17.70
C SER A 119 19.77 -0.57 18.03
N GLN A 120 18.90 -1.02 17.15
CA GLN A 120 17.44 -0.98 17.33
C GLN A 120 16.85 -2.35 17.06
N VAL A 121 16.00 -2.83 17.96
CA VAL A 121 15.17 -4.01 17.77
C VAL A 121 13.72 -3.56 17.77
N GLY A 122 13.04 -3.75 16.66
CA GLY A 122 11.63 -3.43 16.49
C GLY A 122 10.79 -4.71 16.41
N ILE A 123 9.69 -4.73 17.14
CA ILE A 123 8.67 -5.79 17.09
C ILE A 123 7.35 -5.11 16.74
N GLN A 124 6.70 -5.60 15.70
CA GLN A 124 5.38 -5.13 15.27
C GLN A 124 4.43 -6.31 15.20
N TRP A 125 3.21 -6.09 15.67
CA TRP A 125 2.11 -7.01 15.57
C TRP A 125 0.83 -6.23 15.28
N ASP A 126 0.19 -6.58 14.17
CA ASP A 126 -1.08 -5.99 13.73
C ASP A 126 -2.09 -7.11 13.52
N GLN A 127 -3.28 -6.94 14.06
CA GLN A 127 -4.41 -7.82 13.85
C GLN A 127 -5.61 -7.03 13.38
N SER A 128 -6.24 -7.48 12.30
CA SER A 128 -7.54 -7.03 11.83
C SER A 128 -8.51 -8.19 11.92
N SER A 129 -9.61 -8.02 12.63
CA SER A 129 -10.74 -8.96 12.69
C SER A 129 -11.97 -8.24 12.16
N GLN A 130 -12.52 -8.74 11.08
CA GLN A 130 -13.78 -8.27 10.51
C GLN A 130 -14.82 -9.36 10.67
N GLU A 131 -15.92 -9.02 11.29
CA GLU A 131 -17.09 -9.86 11.46
C GLU A 131 -18.27 -9.22 10.75
N GLN A 132 -18.95 -10.00 9.91
CA GLN A 132 -20.12 -9.54 9.17
C GLN A 132 -21.27 -10.50 9.36
N TYR A 133 -22.44 -9.92 9.61
CA TYR A 133 -23.71 -10.61 9.62
C TYR A 133 -24.64 -10.01 8.55
N VAL A 134 -25.31 -10.88 7.80
CA VAL A 134 -26.33 -10.53 6.80
C VAL A 134 -27.57 -11.35 7.09
N GLY A 135 -28.63 -10.68 7.48
CA GLY A 135 -29.89 -11.33 7.85
C GLY A 135 -30.63 -11.93 6.65
N GLU A 136 -31.43 -12.97 6.90
CA GLU A 136 -32.14 -13.76 5.88
C GLU A 136 -32.99 -12.89 4.92
N ASN A 137 -33.68 -11.86 5.42
CA ASN A 137 -34.62 -11.05 4.65
C ASN A 137 -34.00 -9.85 3.94
N THR A 138 -32.68 -9.61 4.14
CA THR A 138 -32.00 -8.50 3.49
C THR A 138 -31.93 -8.66 1.99
N PHE A 139 -31.87 -7.54 1.27
CA PHE A 139 -31.66 -7.52 -0.17
C PHE A 139 -30.37 -8.27 -0.56
N ASN A 140 -29.30 -8.07 0.20
CA ASN A 140 -28.03 -8.72 -0.04
C ASN A 140 -28.17 -10.27 0.06
N MET A 141 -28.81 -10.78 1.11
CA MET A 141 -28.98 -12.22 1.28
C MET A 141 -29.94 -12.83 0.25
N ARG A 142 -31.02 -12.12 -0.11
CA ARG A 142 -31.92 -12.54 -1.19
C ARG A 142 -31.17 -12.70 -2.51
N ASN A 143 -30.32 -11.72 -2.87
CA ASN A 143 -29.51 -11.80 -4.09
C ASN A 143 -28.50 -12.96 -4.05
N ILE A 144 -27.78 -13.15 -2.93
CA ILE A 144 -26.84 -14.26 -2.77
C ILE A 144 -27.55 -15.60 -2.97
N ARG A 145 -28.76 -15.72 -2.42
CA ARG A 145 -29.54 -16.95 -2.53
C ARG A 145 -30.06 -17.17 -3.95
N GLU A 146 -30.64 -16.14 -4.60
CA GLU A 146 -31.10 -16.23 -5.99
C GLU A 146 -29.93 -16.54 -6.96
N ASP A 147 -28.78 -15.90 -6.80
CA ASP A 147 -27.57 -16.20 -7.58
C ASP A 147 -27.02 -17.64 -7.33
N SER A 148 -27.57 -18.34 -6.35
CA SER A 148 -27.26 -19.74 -6.01
C SER A 148 -28.30 -20.74 -6.52
N SER A 149 -29.35 -20.26 -7.21
CA SER A 149 -30.36 -21.13 -7.80
C SER A 149 -29.79 -21.97 -8.94
N TYR A 150 -30.15 -23.22 -9.02
CA TYR A 150 -29.71 -24.14 -10.07
C TYR A 150 -30.85 -24.94 -10.71
N ASP A 151 -32.02 -24.90 -10.09
CA ASP A 151 -33.27 -25.51 -10.62
C ASP A 151 -34.45 -24.78 -9.96
N GLU A 152 -35.67 -25.06 -10.41
CA GLU A 152 -36.89 -24.49 -9.84
C GLU A 152 -36.95 -24.76 -8.33
N ASN A 153 -36.92 -23.68 -7.54
CA ASN A 153 -36.93 -23.75 -6.06
C ASN A 153 -35.75 -24.49 -5.39
N GLN A 154 -34.70 -24.79 -6.13
CA GLN A 154 -33.50 -25.43 -5.60
C GLN A 154 -32.30 -24.45 -5.57
N TYR A 155 -31.67 -24.39 -4.40
CA TYR A 155 -30.59 -23.42 -4.12
C TYR A 155 -29.39 -24.10 -3.50
N ILE A 156 -28.20 -23.65 -3.87
CA ILE A 156 -26.96 -24.06 -3.20
C ILE A 156 -26.91 -23.47 -1.78
N VAL A 157 -27.28 -22.20 -1.66
CA VAL A 157 -27.30 -21.48 -0.38
C VAL A 157 -28.65 -21.75 0.33
N PRO A 158 -28.64 -22.35 1.54
CA PRO A 158 -29.84 -22.66 2.30
C PRO A 158 -30.52 -21.40 2.81
N LYS A 159 -31.80 -21.55 3.19
CA LYS A 159 -32.57 -20.51 3.84
C LYS A 159 -32.00 -20.14 5.21
N GLY A 160 -31.82 -18.83 5.46
CA GLY A 160 -31.20 -18.23 6.65
C GLY A 160 -30.26 -17.11 6.27
N GLY A 161 -29.62 -16.51 7.25
CA GLY A 161 -28.64 -15.45 7.04
C GLY A 161 -27.25 -15.96 6.63
N MET A 162 -26.30 -15.06 6.56
CA MET A 162 -24.88 -15.34 6.36
C MET A 162 -24.05 -14.68 7.47
N HIS A 163 -23.07 -15.41 7.97
CA HIS A 163 -22.10 -14.90 8.93
C HIS A 163 -20.69 -15.16 8.42
N THR A 164 -19.87 -14.11 8.34
CA THR A 164 -18.48 -14.23 7.88
C THR A 164 -17.50 -13.61 8.88
N VAL A 165 -16.35 -14.26 9.03
CA VAL A 165 -15.24 -13.76 9.83
C VAL A 165 -13.98 -13.75 8.98
N ASN A 166 -13.34 -12.59 8.91
CA ASN A 166 -12.07 -12.42 8.22
C ASN A 166 -11.01 -11.91 9.20
N ASN A 167 -10.04 -12.74 9.52
CA ASN A 167 -8.92 -12.42 10.39
C ASN A 167 -7.64 -12.27 9.56
N ALA A 168 -6.94 -11.16 9.75
CA ALA A 168 -5.63 -10.93 9.17
C ALA A 168 -4.65 -10.54 10.28
N THR A 169 -3.52 -11.23 10.35
CA THR A 169 -2.46 -10.96 11.32
C THR A 169 -1.15 -10.72 10.57
N THR A 170 -0.50 -9.61 10.88
CA THR A 170 0.86 -9.28 10.40
C THR A 170 1.78 -9.19 11.59
N SER A 171 2.87 -9.94 11.58
CA SER A 171 3.93 -9.87 12.59
C SER A 171 5.25 -9.54 11.91
N GLN A 172 6.05 -8.66 12.51
CA GLN A 172 7.35 -8.29 11.98
C GLN A 172 8.37 -8.14 13.11
N ILE A 173 9.58 -8.62 12.86
CA ILE A 173 10.75 -8.31 13.66
C ILE A 173 11.79 -7.62 12.77
N THR A 174 12.39 -6.56 13.30
CA THR A 174 13.45 -5.81 12.61
C THR A 174 14.60 -5.63 13.57
N TRP A 175 15.80 -5.92 13.11
CA TRP A 175 17.03 -5.59 13.83
C TRP A 175 17.93 -4.74 12.96
N LYS A 176 18.33 -3.58 13.48
CA LYS A 176 19.14 -2.59 12.79
C LYS A 176 20.34 -2.23 13.66
N VAL A 177 21.51 -2.21 13.07
CA VAL A 177 22.77 -1.74 13.71
C VAL A 177 23.41 -0.72 12.78
N GLN A 178 23.85 0.41 13.32
CA GLN A 178 24.52 1.44 12.55
C GLN A 178 25.58 2.18 13.36
N GLY A 179 26.72 2.43 12.72
CA GLY A 179 27.77 3.31 13.19
C GLY A 179 27.72 4.67 12.51
N GLU A 180 27.98 5.72 13.22
CA GLU A 180 28.00 7.10 12.73
C GLU A 180 29.29 7.78 13.17
N TYR A 181 29.94 8.44 12.22
CA TYR A 181 31.06 9.34 12.44
C TYR A 181 30.72 10.73 11.99
N LYS A 182 30.92 11.74 12.87
CA LYS A 182 30.71 13.14 12.55
C LYS A 182 31.86 13.94 13.11
N ASN A 183 32.49 14.79 12.27
CA ASN A 183 33.54 15.68 12.73
C ASN A 183 33.64 16.92 11.85
N THR A 184 34.00 18.04 12.48
CA THR A 184 34.30 19.31 11.80
C THR A 184 35.78 19.63 12.03
N PHE A 185 36.56 19.69 10.96
CA PHE A 185 37.95 20.02 10.99
C PHE A 185 38.17 21.49 10.65
N ASN A 186 38.95 22.17 11.46
CA ASN A 186 39.30 23.58 11.27
C ASN A 186 38.14 24.52 11.04
N ASP A 187 36.92 24.19 11.51
CA ASP A 187 35.69 24.92 11.28
C ASP A 187 35.30 25.11 9.78
N ILE A 188 35.97 24.36 8.89
CA ILE A 188 35.86 24.49 7.44
C ILE A 188 35.34 23.22 6.79
N HIS A 189 35.74 22.07 7.30
CA HIS A 189 35.47 20.78 6.72
C HIS A 189 34.53 20.00 7.64
N ASP A 190 33.28 19.85 7.25
CA ASP A 190 32.30 19.05 7.98
C ASP A 190 32.11 17.71 7.25
N ILE A 191 32.38 16.61 7.97
CA ILE A 191 32.28 15.24 7.47
C ILE A 191 31.29 14.47 8.33
N GLN A 192 30.33 13.84 7.69
CA GLN A 192 29.42 12.90 8.33
C GLN A 192 29.37 11.61 7.52
N ILE A 193 29.61 10.47 8.16
CA ILE A 193 29.53 9.14 7.55
C ILE A 193 28.72 8.25 8.46
N MET A 194 27.83 7.47 7.87
CA MET A 194 27.04 6.44 8.55
C MET A 194 27.11 5.15 7.75
N ALA A 195 27.29 4.02 8.43
CA ALA A 195 27.19 2.70 7.84
C ALA A 195 26.40 1.78 8.75
N GLY A 196 25.60 0.89 8.17
CA GLY A 196 24.74 0.02 8.96
C GLY A 196 24.24 -1.20 8.20
N SER A 197 23.61 -2.06 8.98
CA SER A 197 22.93 -3.26 8.51
C SER A 197 21.54 -3.35 9.12
N GLU A 198 20.60 -3.92 8.37
CA GLU A 198 19.23 -4.17 8.80
C GLU A 198 18.82 -5.57 8.36
N ILE A 199 18.22 -6.32 9.27
CA ILE A 199 17.57 -7.59 8.99
C ILE A 199 16.10 -7.44 9.39
N ARG A 200 15.19 -7.87 8.53
CA ARG A 200 13.75 -7.82 8.76
C ARG A 200 13.11 -9.11 8.32
N LYS A 201 12.23 -9.63 9.16
CA LYS A 201 11.40 -10.79 8.84
C LYS A 201 9.96 -10.46 9.19
N ASN A 202 9.06 -10.79 8.29
CA ASN A 202 7.63 -10.57 8.46
C ASN A 202 6.83 -11.81 8.08
N TRP A 203 5.73 -11.97 8.81
CA TRP A 203 4.75 -13.04 8.61
C TRP A 203 3.39 -12.42 8.40
N TYR A 204 2.68 -12.92 7.42
CA TYR A 204 1.32 -12.52 7.12
C TYR A 204 0.45 -13.77 7.09
N ASN A 205 -0.63 -13.76 7.87
CA ASN A 205 -1.59 -14.84 7.97
C ASN A 205 -3.00 -14.28 7.83
N THR A 206 -3.79 -14.83 6.90
CA THR A 206 -5.21 -14.52 6.78
C THR A 206 -6.02 -15.78 6.94
N GLN A 207 -7.18 -15.63 7.56
CA GLN A 207 -8.16 -16.71 7.70
C GLN A 207 -9.55 -16.12 7.48
N PHE A 208 -10.23 -16.65 6.49
CA PHE A 208 -11.62 -16.33 6.20
C PHE A 208 -12.49 -17.55 6.49
N THR A 209 -13.63 -17.33 7.14
CA THR A 209 -14.68 -18.33 7.34
C THR A 209 -16.03 -17.72 6.98
N ALA A 210 -16.90 -18.51 6.34
CA ALA A 210 -18.26 -18.16 6.02
C ALA A 210 -19.22 -19.27 6.46
N GLY A 211 -20.32 -18.87 7.10
CA GLY A 211 -21.41 -19.73 7.47
C GLY A 211 -22.71 -19.25 6.81
N TYR A 212 -23.32 -20.12 6.03
CA TYR A 212 -24.60 -19.84 5.35
C TYR A 212 -25.76 -20.50 6.09
N GLY A 213 -26.99 -20.02 5.85
CA GLY A 213 -28.15 -20.45 6.60
C GLY A 213 -28.04 -20.14 8.09
N TYR A 214 -27.31 -19.08 8.45
CA TYR A 214 -27.04 -18.67 9.80
C TYR A 214 -28.29 -18.15 10.52
N ASP A 215 -28.50 -18.65 11.72
CA ASP A 215 -29.55 -18.20 12.63
C ASP A 215 -28.90 -17.46 13.83
N PRO A 216 -29.12 -16.14 13.99
CA PRO A 216 -28.51 -15.35 15.06
C PRO A 216 -29.05 -15.72 16.47
N LYS A 217 -30.16 -16.45 16.57
CA LYS A 217 -30.70 -16.89 17.87
C LYS A 217 -30.00 -18.14 18.38
N THR A 218 -29.72 -19.07 17.48
CA THR A 218 -29.06 -20.34 17.82
C THR A 218 -27.56 -20.34 17.61
N LEU A 219 -27.04 -19.33 16.88
CA LEU A 219 -25.63 -19.18 16.45
C LEU A 219 -25.15 -20.38 15.63
N THR A 220 -26.05 -20.99 14.85
CA THR A 220 -25.77 -22.15 14.02
C THR A 220 -25.90 -21.83 12.53
N THR A 221 -25.27 -22.64 11.70
CA THR A 221 -25.34 -22.57 10.24
C THR A 221 -25.95 -23.85 9.66
N LYS A 222 -26.38 -23.79 8.40
CA LYS A 222 -26.88 -24.94 7.66
C LYS A 222 -25.87 -25.32 6.56
N PRO A 223 -25.78 -26.61 6.18
CA PRO A 223 -24.92 -27.07 5.11
C PRO A 223 -25.34 -26.50 3.75
N LEU A 224 -24.35 -26.19 2.90
CA LEU A 224 -24.57 -25.86 1.49
C LEU A 224 -24.92 -27.10 0.67
N ASN A 225 -25.75 -26.96 -0.36
CA ASN A 225 -26.05 -28.00 -1.34
C ASN A 225 -25.03 -27.97 -2.50
N ILE A 226 -23.77 -28.28 -2.20
CA ILE A 226 -22.69 -28.28 -3.20
C ILE A 226 -22.91 -29.45 -4.16
N ARG A 227 -22.97 -29.18 -5.47
CA ARG A 227 -23.21 -30.18 -6.52
C ARG A 227 -21.92 -30.52 -7.29
N ASN A 228 -20.99 -29.58 -7.35
CA ASN A 228 -19.76 -29.67 -8.11
C ASN A 228 -18.67 -28.75 -7.55
N ASP A 229 -17.45 -28.85 -8.06
CA ASP A 229 -16.31 -28.10 -7.57
C ASP A 229 -16.43 -26.60 -7.85
N LYS A 230 -17.12 -26.19 -8.93
CA LYS A 230 -17.38 -24.76 -9.22
C LYS A 230 -18.25 -24.14 -8.14
N ASP A 231 -19.24 -24.90 -7.65
CA ASP A 231 -20.07 -24.45 -6.53
C ASP A 231 -19.22 -24.32 -5.24
N ALA A 232 -18.36 -25.32 -4.97
CA ALA A 232 -17.46 -25.30 -3.81
C ALA A 232 -16.43 -24.15 -3.89
N GLU A 233 -15.96 -23.84 -5.10
CA GLU A 233 -15.05 -22.71 -5.31
C GLU A 233 -15.76 -21.37 -5.15
N LYS A 234 -16.98 -21.23 -5.65
CA LYS A 234 -17.78 -19.99 -5.54
C LYS A 234 -18.18 -19.70 -4.09
N TYR A 235 -18.59 -20.72 -3.33
CA TYR A 235 -19.10 -20.59 -1.96
C TYR A 235 -18.12 -21.16 -0.94
N LYS A 236 -16.88 -20.64 -0.95
CA LYS A 236 -15.83 -21.08 -0.02
C LYS A 236 -16.23 -20.84 1.43
N LEU A 237 -16.22 -21.91 2.23
CA LEU A 237 -16.51 -21.85 3.67
C LEU A 237 -15.29 -21.48 4.50
N HIS A 238 -14.12 -21.79 4.00
CA HIS A 238 -12.85 -21.52 4.69
C HIS A 238 -11.72 -21.29 3.70
N THR A 239 -10.95 -20.25 3.93
CA THR A 239 -9.67 -20.02 3.24
C THR A 239 -8.62 -19.59 4.24
N LYS A 240 -7.39 -20.04 4.04
CA LYS A 240 -6.24 -19.64 4.83
C LYS A 240 -5.07 -19.32 3.91
N THR A 241 -4.42 -18.18 4.16
CA THR A 241 -3.20 -17.78 3.45
C THR A 241 -2.11 -17.55 4.47
N TYR A 242 -0.93 -18.05 4.19
CA TYR A 242 0.27 -17.80 4.98
C TYR A 242 1.39 -17.36 4.05
N GLN A 243 2.04 -16.27 4.41
CA GLN A 243 3.19 -15.73 3.67
C GLN A 243 4.28 -15.30 4.64
N GLU A 244 5.50 -15.63 4.32
CA GLU A 244 6.69 -15.27 5.08
C GLU A 244 7.71 -14.63 4.14
N ASN A 245 8.34 -13.53 4.57
CA ASN A 245 9.36 -12.85 3.79
C ASN A 245 10.48 -12.37 4.70
N ALA A 246 11.72 -12.50 4.21
CA ALA A 246 12.91 -12.05 4.88
C ALA A 246 13.71 -11.07 4.01
N PHE A 247 14.29 -10.07 4.64
CA PHE A 247 15.09 -9.03 3.99
C PHE A 247 16.37 -8.81 4.78
N ALA A 248 17.47 -8.61 4.06
CA ALA A 248 18.75 -8.19 4.63
C ALA A 248 19.30 -7.03 3.81
N SER A 249 19.76 -6.00 4.49
CA SER A 249 20.24 -4.78 3.87
C SER A 249 21.54 -4.31 4.49
N PHE A 250 22.43 -3.81 3.65
CA PHE A 250 23.66 -3.12 4.05
C PHE A 250 23.66 -1.75 3.41
N TYR A 251 23.96 -0.72 4.17
CA TYR A 251 23.94 0.64 3.65
C TYR A 251 25.05 1.50 4.23
N THR A 252 25.47 2.47 3.43
CA THR A 252 26.35 3.55 3.87
C THR A 252 25.88 4.87 3.27
N THR A 253 26.01 5.93 4.04
CA THR A 253 25.77 7.30 3.58
C THR A 253 26.92 8.16 4.03
N GLY A 254 27.26 9.17 3.22
CA GLY A 254 28.29 10.12 3.57
C GLY A 254 27.94 11.49 3.06
N SER A 255 28.32 12.52 3.80
CA SER A 255 28.27 13.91 3.34
C SER A 255 29.54 14.62 3.75
N TYR A 256 29.98 15.53 2.86
CA TYR A 256 31.10 16.43 3.10
C TYR A 256 30.69 17.85 2.73
N SER A 257 30.87 18.78 3.65
CA SER A 257 30.61 20.18 3.43
C SER A 257 31.88 21.00 3.61
N PHE A 258 32.17 21.84 2.63
CA PHE A 258 33.31 22.73 2.61
C PHE A 258 32.89 24.18 2.82
N MET A 259 33.41 24.86 3.85
CA MET A 259 33.11 26.24 4.23
C MET A 259 31.61 26.53 4.37
N SER A 260 30.77 25.53 4.64
CA SER A 260 29.30 25.64 4.60
C SER A 260 28.75 26.22 3.28
N ARG A 261 29.52 26.12 2.18
CA ARG A 261 29.16 26.59 0.82
C ARG A 261 28.88 25.45 -0.14
N TYR A 262 29.78 24.49 -0.17
CA TYR A 262 29.72 23.32 -1.08
C TYR A 262 29.48 22.07 -0.27
N THR A 263 28.39 21.39 -0.54
CA THR A 263 28.10 20.10 0.10
C THR A 263 27.97 19.02 -0.97
N ILE A 264 28.67 17.92 -0.80
CA ILE A 264 28.52 16.72 -1.61
C ILE A 264 28.03 15.61 -0.68
N GLY A 265 26.99 14.89 -1.07
CA GLY A 265 26.44 13.75 -0.36
C GLY A 265 26.32 12.54 -1.25
N GLY A 266 26.39 11.37 -0.67
CA GLY A 266 26.18 10.11 -1.38
C GLY A 266 25.69 9.01 -0.47
N SER A 267 24.97 8.05 -1.06
CA SER A 267 24.55 6.84 -0.36
C SER A 267 24.65 5.63 -1.27
N VAL A 268 24.95 4.49 -0.67
CA VAL A 268 24.87 3.17 -1.32
C VAL A 268 24.12 2.24 -0.37
N ARG A 269 23.18 1.47 -0.91
CA ARG A 269 22.45 0.44 -0.18
C ARG A 269 22.35 -0.82 -1.05
N MET A 270 22.57 -1.97 -0.45
CA MET A 270 22.36 -3.27 -1.05
C MET A 270 21.25 -3.98 -0.30
N ASP A 271 20.15 -4.25 -0.99
CA ASP A 271 19.01 -4.95 -0.44
C ASP A 271 18.91 -6.35 -1.05
N GLY A 272 18.79 -7.36 -0.19
CA GLY A 272 18.50 -8.74 -0.53
C GLY A 272 17.14 -9.16 0.02
N SER A 273 16.42 -9.98 -0.73
CA SER A 273 15.13 -10.56 -0.35
C SER A 273 15.08 -12.03 -0.76
N ASP A 274 14.32 -12.83 -0.02
CA ASP A 274 13.98 -14.22 -0.37
C ASP A 274 12.92 -14.33 -1.48
N LEU A 275 12.25 -13.21 -1.82
CA LEU A 275 11.23 -13.17 -2.87
C LEU A 275 11.78 -13.34 -4.29
N PHE A 276 13.02 -12.89 -4.53
CA PHE A 276 13.70 -13.03 -5.83
C PHE A 276 15.04 -13.70 -5.70
N GLY A 277 15.50 -14.32 -6.77
CA GLY A 277 16.88 -14.75 -6.85
C GLY A 277 17.10 -16.24 -6.96
N VAL A 278 16.39 -16.88 -7.89
CA VAL A 278 16.83 -18.15 -8.45
C VAL A 278 18.23 -17.96 -9.03
N ASP A 279 18.48 -16.89 -9.77
CA ASP A 279 19.79 -16.48 -10.21
C ASP A 279 20.44 -15.52 -9.19
N LYS A 280 21.58 -15.87 -8.63
CA LYS A 280 22.34 -15.08 -7.65
C LYS A 280 22.60 -13.63 -8.08
N LYS A 281 22.72 -13.39 -9.40
CA LYS A 281 22.91 -12.07 -9.99
C LYS A 281 21.77 -11.08 -9.72
N TYR A 282 20.54 -11.58 -9.57
CA TYR A 282 19.35 -10.76 -9.40
C TYR A 282 18.83 -10.70 -7.97
N ARG A 283 19.48 -11.41 -7.03
CA ARG A 283 19.11 -11.46 -5.62
C ARG A 283 19.32 -10.11 -4.91
N TYR A 284 20.38 -9.39 -5.28
CA TYR A 284 20.75 -8.13 -4.67
C TYR A 284 20.62 -7.00 -5.66
N LEU A 285 19.96 -5.91 -5.25
CA LEU A 285 19.93 -4.67 -6.01
C LEU A 285 20.78 -3.62 -5.30
N PRO A 286 21.92 -3.19 -5.88
CA PRO A 286 22.61 -1.99 -5.40
C PRO A 286 21.80 -0.76 -5.82
N ILE A 287 21.34 0.00 -4.85
CA ILE A 287 20.75 1.32 -5.02
C ILE A 287 21.72 2.36 -4.51
N TYR A 288 21.77 3.52 -5.16
CA TYR A 288 22.71 4.57 -4.80
C TYR A 288 22.16 5.95 -5.11
N SER A 289 22.69 6.94 -4.41
CA SER A 289 22.42 8.34 -4.72
C SER A 289 23.68 9.17 -4.60
N ILE A 290 23.72 10.26 -5.37
CA ILE A 290 24.70 11.33 -5.23
C ILE A 290 23.96 12.64 -5.26
N SER A 291 24.41 13.59 -4.44
CA SER A 291 23.84 14.93 -4.39
C SER A 291 24.93 15.99 -4.22
N GLY A 292 24.68 17.14 -4.76
CA GLY A 292 25.50 18.35 -4.60
C GLY A 292 24.65 19.54 -4.25
N MET A 293 25.12 20.39 -3.35
CA MET A 293 24.50 21.67 -3.01
C MET A 293 25.57 22.76 -3.02
N TRP A 294 25.26 23.83 -3.73
CA TRP A 294 26.01 25.06 -3.67
C TRP A 294 25.17 26.15 -2.98
N ARG A 295 25.59 26.55 -1.78
CA ARG A 295 24.97 27.66 -1.06
C ARG A 295 25.65 28.96 -1.46
N ALA A 296 25.18 29.50 -2.57
CA ALA A 296 25.75 30.71 -3.19
C ALA A 296 25.66 31.94 -2.27
N SER A 297 24.63 32.01 -1.39
CA SER A 297 24.49 33.07 -0.40
C SER A 297 25.68 33.20 0.56
N ASN A 298 26.46 32.12 0.76
CA ASN A 298 27.64 32.15 1.61
C ASN A 298 28.91 32.60 0.86
N GLU A 299 28.80 32.91 -0.43
CA GLU A 299 29.93 33.45 -1.21
C GLU A 299 30.17 34.94 -0.92
N PRO A 300 31.44 35.37 -0.82
CA PRO A 300 31.77 36.78 -0.51
C PRO A 300 31.16 37.80 -1.49
N PHE A 301 31.01 37.41 -2.74
CA PHE A 301 30.43 38.29 -3.77
C PHE A 301 28.89 38.39 -3.64
N ILE A 302 28.19 37.42 -3.11
CA ILE A 302 26.74 37.44 -2.83
C ILE A 302 26.46 38.11 -1.48
N GLN A 303 27.28 37.90 -0.46
CA GLN A 303 27.13 38.50 0.88
C GLN A 303 27.14 40.04 0.86
N ARG A 304 27.63 40.67 -0.22
CA ARG A 304 27.53 42.14 -0.44
C ARG A 304 26.09 42.58 -0.59
N TYR A 305 25.20 41.71 -1.05
CA TYR A 305 23.79 42.00 -1.28
C TYR A 305 22.97 41.61 -0.04
N LYS A 306 22.88 42.51 0.94
CA LYS A 306 22.24 42.27 2.24
C LYS A 306 20.76 41.92 2.17
N TRP A 307 20.12 42.08 1.00
CA TRP A 307 18.73 41.71 0.79
C TRP A 307 18.55 40.22 0.42
N ILE A 308 19.64 39.52 0.12
CA ILE A 308 19.63 38.06 -0.15
C ILE A 308 19.94 37.31 1.15
N ASP A 309 18.99 36.58 1.68
CA ASP A 309 19.16 35.81 2.91
C ASP A 309 19.66 34.41 2.63
N ASN A 310 19.13 33.76 1.58
CA ASN A 310 19.56 32.44 1.16
C ASN A 310 19.47 32.33 -0.36
N LEU A 311 20.48 31.73 -0.95
CA LEU A 311 20.50 31.30 -2.34
C LEU A 311 21.26 29.97 -2.39
N ALA A 312 20.55 28.89 -2.69
CA ALA A 312 21.16 27.57 -2.80
C ALA A 312 20.66 26.84 -4.06
N ILE A 313 21.58 26.19 -4.74
CA ILE A 313 21.31 25.32 -5.88
C ILE A 313 21.59 23.89 -5.45
N ARG A 314 20.62 23.01 -5.68
CA ARG A 314 20.69 21.59 -5.34
C ARG A 314 20.59 20.73 -6.59
N LEU A 315 21.45 19.73 -6.68
CA LEU A 315 21.44 18.72 -7.74
C LEU A 315 21.46 17.34 -7.08
N SER A 316 20.62 16.43 -7.54
CA SER A 316 20.71 15.04 -7.10
C SER A 316 20.38 14.06 -8.21
N TYR A 317 21.04 12.93 -8.13
CA TYR A 317 20.77 11.74 -8.93
C TYR A 317 20.67 10.54 -8.00
N GLY A 318 19.68 9.66 -8.22
CA GLY A 318 19.53 8.44 -7.44
C GLY A 318 18.88 7.33 -8.24
N LEU A 319 19.27 6.11 -7.91
CA LEU A 319 18.64 4.88 -8.38
C LEU A 319 17.89 4.26 -7.21
N GLN A 320 16.59 4.02 -7.38
CA GLN A 320 15.71 3.33 -6.44
C GLN A 320 15.29 1.99 -7.02
N GLY A 321 15.07 1.01 -6.14
CA GLY A 321 14.51 -0.27 -6.49
C GLY A 321 13.14 -0.49 -5.87
N ASN A 322 12.30 -1.25 -6.56
CA ASN A 322 11.04 -1.74 -6.05
C ASN A 322 10.93 -3.25 -6.29
N ILE A 323 10.25 -3.96 -5.39
CA ILE A 323 10.02 -5.40 -5.46
C ILE A 323 8.52 -5.67 -5.49
N ASP A 324 8.07 -6.42 -6.48
CA ASP A 324 6.71 -6.95 -6.48
C ASP A 324 6.66 -8.19 -5.57
N LYS A 325 5.79 -8.13 -4.56
CA LYS A 325 5.60 -9.20 -3.58
C LYS A 325 4.58 -10.26 -4.02
N THR A 326 3.91 -10.02 -5.14
CA THR A 326 2.85 -10.90 -5.65
C THR A 326 3.35 -11.87 -6.70
N THR A 327 4.51 -11.59 -7.32
CA THR A 327 5.11 -12.46 -8.35
C THR A 327 6.18 -13.37 -7.77
N SER A 328 6.25 -14.58 -8.32
CA SER A 328 7.26 -15.58 -7.97
C SER A 328 8.12 -15.93 -9.19
N PRO A 329 9.44 -16.06 -9.05
CA PRO A 329 10.30 -16.56 -10.10
C PRO A 329 10.22 -18.09 -10.26
N PHE A 330 9.59 -18.77 -9.29
CA PHE A 330 9.47 -20.22 -9.26
C PHE A 330 8.26 -20.70 -10.05
N LEU A 331 8.28 -21.97 -10.39
CA LEU A 331 7.11 -22.66 -10.90
C LEU A 331 6.09 -22.76 -9.75
N VAL A 332 4.93 -22.17 -9.95
CA VAL A 332 3.82 -22.19 -8.99
C VAL A 332 2.72 -23.08 -9.55
N GLY A 333 2.27 -24.03 -8.76
CA GLY A 333 1.14 -24.89 -9.10
C GLY A 333 0.11 -24.87 -7.99
N SER A 334 -1.15 -24.97 -8.38
CA SER A 334 -2.29 -25.20 -7.50
C SER A 334 -2.84 -26.61 -7.67
N TYR A 335 -3.38 -27.18 -6.59
CA TYR A 335 -4.11 -28.44 -6.69
C TYR A 335 -5.47 -28.18 -7.35
N ASP A 336 -5.79 -28.97 -8.36
CA ASP A 336 -7.07 -28.94 -9.04
C ASP A 336 -7.62 -30.38 -9.19
N ASN A 337 -8.93 -30.50 -9.30
CA ASN A 337 -9.60 -31.77 -9.53
C ASN A 337 -10.10 -31.80 -10.98
N VAL A 338 -9.40 -32.49 -11.85
CA VAL A 338 -9.74 -32.61 -13.27
C VAL A 338 -10.28 -33.99 -13.61
N GLY A 339 -11.44 -34.04 -14.25
CA GLY A 339 -11.94 -35.25 -14.88
C GLY A 339 -11.17 -35.54 -16.16
N LEU A 340 -10.21 -36.43 -16.11
CA LEU A 340 -9.37 -36.80 -17.26
C LEU A 340 -10.14 -37.54 -18.37
N LEU A 341 -11.22 -38.25 -18.01
CA LEU A 341 -12.07 -38.98 -18.93
C LEU A 341 -13.56 -38.75 -18.63
N PRO A 342 -14.43 -38.63 -19.65
CA PRO A 342 -15.88 -38.52 -19.41
C PRO A 342 -16.44 -39.71 -18.65
N GLY A 343 -17.14 -39.46 -17.54
CA GLY A 343 -17.81 -40.46 -16.73
C GLY A 343 -16.95 -41.13 -15.68
N TYR A 344 -15.71 -40.72 -15.47
CA TYR A 344 -14.83 -41.17 -14.40
C TYR A 344 -14.73 -40.14 -13.27
N ASP A 345 -14.34 -40.59 -12.09
CA ASP A 345 -14.09 -39.72 -10.94
C ASP A 345 -12.98 -38.72 -11.28
N LYS A 346 -13.07 -37.54 -10.68
CA LYS A 346 -12.05 -36.50 -10.83
C LYS A 346 -10.80 -36.89 -10.07
N GLU A 347 -9.66 -36.76 -10.73
CA GLU A 347 -8.35 -36.99 -10.12
C GLU A 347 -7.75 -35.66 -9.67
N GLN A 348 -7.06 -35.68 -8.53
CA GLN A 348 -6.31 -34.53 -8.04
C GLN A 348 -5.08 -34.33 -8.92
N THR A 349 -5.00 -33.16 -9.54
CA THR A 349 -3.91 -32.76 -10.41
C THR A 349 -3.21 -31.52 -9.85
N ILE A 350 -2.02 -31.24 -10.35
CA ILE A 350 -1.35 -29.97 -10.10
C ILE A 350 -1.41 -29.15 -11.40
N GLN A 351 -2.21 -28.11 -11.37
CA GLN A 351 -2.25 -27.14 -12.48
C GLN A 351 -1.16 -26.10 -12.29
N ILE A 352 -0.32 -25.91 -13.29
CA ILE A 352 0.73 -24.91 -13.27
C ILE A 352 0.14 -23.56 -13.67
N GLU A 353 0.26 -22.55 -12.79
CA GLU A 353 -0.40 -21.25 -12.95
C GLU A 353 0.35 -20.29 -13.90
N GLY A 354 1.63 -20.52 -14.16
CA GLY A 354 2.41 -19.64 -15.03
C GLY A 354 3.81 -20.14 -15.31
N ALA A 355 4.40 -19.63 -16.38
CA ALA A 355 5.77 -19.95 -16.75
C ALA A 355 6.77 -19.39 -15.74
N PRO A 356 7.74 -20.20 -15.25
CA PRO A 356 8.76 -19.73 -14.33
C PRO A 356 9.71 -18.76 -15.03
N ASN A 357 10.21 -17.75 -14.28
CA ASN A 357 11.18 -16.80 -14.78
C ASN A 357 12.34 -16.59 -13.81
N SER A 358 13.41 -17.34 -13.98
CA SER A 358 14.63 -17.21 -13.18
C SER A 358 15.33 -15.86 -13.29
N LYS A 359 15.02 -15.07 -14.34
CA LYS A 359 15.58 -13.75 -14.62
C LYS A 359 14.74 -12.61 -14.04
N LEU A 360 13.67 -12.94 -13.30
CA LEU A 360 12.86 -11.93 -12.63
C LEU A 360 13.72 -11.15 -11.64
N ARG A 361 13.63 -9.82 -11.71
CA ARG A 361 14.49 -8.91 -10.96
C ARG A 361 13.72 -7.69 -10.46
N TRP A 362 14.38 -6.92 -9.62
CA TRP A 362 13.87 -5.68 -9.09
C TRP A 362 13.57 -4.67 -10.22
N GLU A 363 12.45 -3.97 -10.08
CA GLU A 363 12.17 -2.76 -10.85
C GLU A 363 13.14 -1.66 -10.44
N LYS A 364 13.46 -0.76 -11.37
CA LYS A 364 14.41 0.33 -11.14
C LYS A 364 13.80 1.67 -11.52
N THR A 365 14.04 2.68 -10.68
CA THR A 365 13.68 4.07 -11.00
C THR A 365 14.89 4.95 -10.83
N ALA A 366 15.37 5.51 -11.93
CA ALA A 366 16.38 6.56 -11.93
C ALA A 366 15.69 7.91 -11.77
N SER A 367 16.14 8.72 -10.80
CA SER A 367 15.58 10.03 -10.46
C SER A 367 16.65 11.10 -10.57
N TYR A 368 16.35 12.18 -11.25
CA TYR A 368 17.15 13.39 -11.35
C TYR A 368 16.34 14.54 -10.75
N ASN A 369 16.95 15.36 -9.91
CA ASN A 369 16.33 16.55 -9.35
C ASN A 369 17.28 17.73 -9.43
N LEU A 370 16.75 18.91 -9.84
CA LEU A 370 17.41 20.19 -9.80
C LEU A 370 16.53 21.14 -8.97
N GLY A 371 17.06 21.65 -7.86
CA GLY A 371 16.35 22.51 -6.94
C GLY A 371 17.03 23.86 -6.79
N LEU A 372 16.23 24.91 -6.62
CA LEU A 372 16.64 26.27 -6.29
C LEU A 372 15.89 26.72 -5.04
N ASP A 373 16.63 27.12 -4.00
CA ASP A 373 16.07 27.75 -2.80
C ASP A 373 16.53 29.20 -2.77
N PHE A 374 15.59 30.14 -2.68
CA PHE A 374 15.84 31.56 -2.69
C PHE A 374 15.02 32.25 -1.61
N SER A 375 15.71 33.03 -0.73
CA SER A 375 15.06 33.79 0.32
C SER A 375 15.62 35.19 0.35
N VAL A 376 14.75 36.17 0.51
CA VAL A 376 15.11 37.60 0.47
C VAL A 376 14.34 38.43 1.49
N LEU A 377 14.85 39.64 1.76
CA LEU A 377 14.21 40.67 2.59
C LEU A 377 13.93 40.20 4.02
N ASN A 378 14.95 39.67 4.69
CA ASN A 378 14.85 39.06 6.02
C ASN A 378 13.79 37.92 6.03
N GLN A 379 13.87 37.05 5.03
CA GLN A 379 12.95 35.91 4.83
C GLN A 379 11.48 36.32 4.63
N ALA A 380 11.25 37.57 4.17
CA ALA A 380 9.90 38.00 3.83
C ALA A 380 9.37 37.31 2.58
N ILE A 381 10.25 36.85 1.69
CA ILE A 381 9.92 36.06 0.52
C ILE A 381 10.83 34.82 0.51
N ASN A 382 10.22 33.63 0.53
CA ASN A 382 10.91 32.35 0.43
C ASN A 382 10.34 31.60 -0.78
N LEU A 383 11.19 31.28 -1.74
CA LEU A 383 10.86 30.56 -2.96
C LEU A 383 11.68 29.27 -3.03
N SER A 384 11.03 28.14 -3.24
CA SER A 384 11.67 26.88 -3.63
C SER A 384 11.08 26.41 -4.95
N VAL A 385 11.96 26.08 -5.88
CA VAL A 385 11.59 25.54 -7.20
C VAL A 385 12.35 24.24 -7.40
N ASP A 386 11.65 23.17 -7.65
CA ASP A 386 12.23 21.86 -7.95
C ASP A 386 11.75 21.37 -9.32
N TYR A 387 12.68 21.00 -10.18
CA TYR A 387 12.45 20.25 -11.41
C TYR A 387 12.91 18.81 -11.21
N TYR A 388 12.06 17.85 -11.53
CA TYR A 388 12.42 16.45 -11.47
C TYR A 388 12.13 15.70 -12.77
N TYR A 389 12.97 14.69 -13.03
CA TYR A 389 12.79 13.70 -14.06
C TYR A 389 13.02 12.31 -13.48
N ARG A 390 12.04 11.43 -13.59
CA ARG A 390 12.10 10.04 -13.09
C ARG A 390 11.84 9.09 -14.23
N LYS A 391 12.69 8.06 -14.37
CA LYS A 391 12.54 7.01 -15.38
C LYS A 391 12.49 5.65 -14.71
N GLY A 392 11.32 5.01 -14.77
CA GLY A 392 11.11 3.62 -14.38
C GLY A 392 11.54 2.69 -15.50
N THR A 393 12.33 1.69 -15.17
CA THR A 393 12.80 0.65 -16.10
C THR A 393 12.72 -0.72 -15.43
N ASP A 394 12.74 -1.79 -16.20
CA ASP A 394 12.59 -3.14 -15.68
C ASP A 394 11.24 -3.34 -14.92
N LEU A 395 10.20 -2.55 -15.24
CA LEU A 395 8.90 -2.68 -14.62
C LEU A 395 8.28 -4.03 -14.97
N ILE A 396 7.67 -4.65 -13.97
CA ILE A 396 7.11 -5.99 -14.07
C ILE A 396 5.79 -5.95 -14.84
N GLY A 397 5.63 -6.86 -15.78
CA GLY A 397 4.42 -7.01 -16.56
C GLY A 397 4.30 -8.42 -17.16
N LYS A 398 3.12 -8.74 -17.68
CA LYS A 398 2.87 -10.01 -18.36
C LYS A 398 3.26 -9.90 -19.83
N LYS A 399 3.98 -10.90 -20.33
CA LYS A 399 4.28 -11.09 -21.76
C LYS A 399 3.48 -12.28 -22.26
N LEU A 400 2.80 -12.12 -23.41
CA LEU A 400 2.20 -13.24 -24.11
C LEU A 400 3.30 -14.16 -24.64
N LEU A 401 3.08 -15.44 -24.50
CA LEU A 401 3.93 -16.48 -25.05
C LEU A 401 3.23 -17.17 -26.21
N PRO A 402 3.97 -17.70 -27.18
CA PRO A 402 3.42 -18.65 -28.14
C PRO A 402 2.82 -19.86 -27.40
N LEU A 403 1.62 -20.28 -27.77
CA LEU A 403 0.88 -21.36 -27.09
C LEU A 403 1.63 -22.70 -27.08
N GLU A 404 2.56 -22.89 -27.99
CA GLU A 404 3.43 -24.07 -28.10
C GLU A 404 4.32 -24.24 -26.83
N ASN A 405 4.52 -23.18 -26.05
CA ASN A 405 5.25 -23.24 -24.77
C ASN A 405 4.41 -23.83 -23.62
N GLY A 406 3.13 -24.09 -23.84
CA GLY A 406 2.20 -24.59 -22.82
C GLY A 406 1.74 -23.51 -21.82
N PHE A 407 2.05 -22.25 -22.04
CA PHE A 407 1.65 -21.11 -21.20
C PHE A 407 1.19 -19.96 -22.06
N GLU A 408 0.12 -19.30 -21.66
CA GLU A 408 -0.37 -18.09 -22.32
C GLU A 408 0.49 -16.87 -22.01
N THR A 409 0.94 -16.75 -20.77
CA THR A 409 1.69 -15.58 -20.30
C THR A 409 2.87 -15.95 -19.42
N MET A 410 3.87 -15.07 -19.41
CA MET A 410 4.99 -15.12 -18.46
C MET A 410 5.22 -13.72 -17.89
N THR A 411 5.45 -13.67 -16.57
CA THR A 411 5.81 -12.43 -15.90
C THR A 411 7.27 -12.08 -16.15
N ILE A 412 7.55 -10.89 -16.68
CA ILE A 412 8.90 -10.42 -17.03
C ILE A 412 9.11 -8.96 -16.66
N ASN A 413 10.39 -8.57 -16.55
CA ASN A 413 10.79 -7.17 -16.43
C ASN A 413 10.91 -6.56 -17.84
N TRP A 414 9.89 -5.85 -18.27
CA TRP A 414 9.77 -5.39 -19.65
C TRP A 414 9.42 -3.91 -19.80
N ALA A 415 8.50 -3.41 -18.99
CA ALA A 415 7.91 -2.11 -19.19
C ALA A 415 8.83 -0.97 -18.72
N SER A 416 8.63 0.21 -19.28
CA SER A 416 9.28 1.44 -18.85
C SER A 416 8.36 2.64 -18.97
N MET A 417 8.52 3.60 -18.04
CA MET A 417 7.75 4.83 -17.98
C MET A 417 8.61 6.00 -17.52
N GLU A 418 8.17 7.20 -17.83
CA GLU A 418 8.79 8.42 -17.31
C GLU A 418 7.78 9.34 -16.65
N ASN A 419 8.26 10.08 -15.67
CA ASN A 419 7.56 11.18 -15.02
C ASN A 419 8.49 12.38 -14.96
N LYS A 420 7.99 13.55 -15.33
CA LYS A 420 8.71 14.82 -15.18
C LYS A 420 7.78 15.89 -14.68
N GLY A 421 8.30 16.80 -13.88
CA GLY A 421 7.48 17.83 -13.31
C GLY A 421 8.26 18.97 -12.72
N VAL A 422 7.50 20.01 -12.38
CA VAL A 422 7.97 21.21 -11.69
C VAL A 422 7.12 21.42 -10.46
N GLU A 423 7.77 21.69 -9.34
CA GLU A 423 7.13 22.06 -8.09
C GLU A 423 7.63 23.43 -7.65
N ILE A 424 6.70 24.32 -7.29
CA ILE A 424 7.00 25.68 -6.82
C ILE A 424 6.32 25.87 -5.48
N ASN A 425 7.10 26.24 -4.47
CA ASN A 425 6.60 26.66 -3.17
C ASN A 425 7.04 28.10 -2.93
N LEU A 426 6.08 29.00 -2.75
CA LEU A 426 6.32 30.39 -2.45
C LEU A 426 5.64 30.74 -1.13
N GLN A 427 6.41 31.23 -0.18
CA GLN A 427 5.92 31.76 1.08
C GLN A 427 6.30 33.22 1.21
N THR A 428 5.32 34.08 1.48
CA THR A 428 5.54 35.51 1.66
C THR A 428 4.96 35.97 2.98
N ARG A 429 5.72 36.87 3.62
CA ARG A 429 5.31 37.63 4.79
C ARG A 429 4.94 39.02 4.32
N ASN A 430 3.66 39.27 4.00
CA ASN A 430 3.19 40.48 3.35
C ASN A 430 3.14 41.67 4.33
N ILE A 431 2.57 41.43 5.50
CA ILE A 431 2.43 42.46 6.53
C ILE A 431 2.70 41.83 7.89
N THR A 432 3.48 42.50 8.72
CA THR A 432 3.68 42.14 10.11
C THR A 432 3.73 43.38 10.95
N THR A 433 2.71 43.55 11.79
CA THR A 433 2.59 44.63 12.78
C THR A 433 2.33 44.04 14.14
N LYS A 434 2.35 44.86 15.21
CA LYS A 434 2.03 44.38 16.57
C LYS A 434 0.62 43.82 16.71
N LYS A 435 -0.32 44.18 15.82
CA LYS A 435 -1.74 43.81 15.92
C LYS A 435 -2.25 42.98 14.74
N PHE A 436 -1.49 42.90 13.64
CA PHE A 436 -1.92 42.25 12.42
C PHE A 436 -0.74 41.61 11.70
N SER A 437 -0.91 40.37 11.26
CA SER A 437 0.06 39.64 10.46
C SER A 437 -0.63 38.97 9.29
N TRP A 438 -0.10 39.14 8.11
CA TRP A 438 -0.58 38.51 6.89
C TRP A 438 0.55 37.76 6.20
N TYR A 439 0.37 36.45 6.05
CA TYR A 439 1.26 35.54 5.33
C TYR A 439 0.51 34.92 4.15
N THR A 440 1.22 34.67 3.05
CA THR A 440 0.67 33.95 1.90
C THR A 440 1.56 32.74 1.63
N THR A 441 0.95 31.60 1.39
CA THR A 441 1.63 30.40 0.90
C THR A 441 0.98 29.98 -0.41
N PHE A 442 1.80 29.83 -1.45
CA PHE A 442 1.37 29.37 -2.76
C PHE A 442 2.16 28.13 -3.14
N ASN A 443 1.44 27.05 -3.46
CA ASN A 443 2.02 25.79 -3.92
C ASN A 443 1.50 25.52 -5.33
N PHE A 444 2.41 25.23 -6.24
CA PHE A 444 2.09 24.80 -7.59
C PHE A 444 2.87 23.54 -7.91
N ALA A 445 2.20 22.53 -8.48
CA ALA A 445 2.82 21.30 -8.96
C ALA A 445 2.27 20.95 -10.34
N TYR A 446 3.17 20.69 -11.27
CA TYR A 446 2.85 20.14 -12.58
C TYR A 446 3.59 18.84 -12.76
N ASN A 447 2.89 17.78 -13.14
CA ASN A 447 3.45 16.47 -13.43
C ASN A 447 2.95 15.95 -14.78
N GLN A 448 3.85 15.42 -15.57
CA GLN A 448 3.55 14.70 -16.81
C GLN A 448 4.08 13.27 -16.71
N ASN A 449 3.20 12.30 -16.89
CA ASN A 449 3.51 10.87 -16.98
C ASN A 449 3.45 10.41 -18.41
N LYS A 450 4.34 9.48 -18.79
CA LYS A 450 4.36 8.87 -20.12
C LYS A 450 4.85 7.43 -20.07
N VAL A 451 4.09 6.52 -20.67
CA VAL A 451 4.53 5.15 -20.92
C VAL A 451 5.50 5.16 -22.08
N LEU A 452 6.71 4.64 -21.88
CA LEU A 452 7.76 4.57 -22.91
C LEU A 452 7.75 3.24 -23.64
N LYS A 453 7.48 2.16 -22.89
CA LYS A 453 7.47 0.80 -23.41
C LYS A 453 6.53 -0.08 -22.60
N ILE A 454 5.66 -0.80 -23.26
CA ILE A 454 4.77 -1.78 -22.67
C ILE A 454 4.57 -2.94 -23.65
N ASN A 455 4.43 -4.16 -23.14
CA ASN A 455 4.07 -5.30 -23.97
C ASN A 455 2.54 -5.46 -23.93
N THR A 456 1.85 -4.84 -24.87
CA THR A 456 0.42 -5.11 -25.08
C THR A 456 0.25 -6.31 -25.99
N PRO A 457 -0.74 -7.17 -25.74
CA PRO A 457 -1.17 -8.14 -26.74
C PRO A 457 -1.53 -7.41 -28.03
N ASP A 458 -1.12 -7.96 -29.17
CA ASP A 458 -1.57 -7.51 -30.49
C ASP A 458 -3.05 -7.87 -30.73
N SER A 459 -3.93 -7.48 -29.80
CA SER A 459 -5.38 -7.54 -30.02
C SER A 459 -5.81 -6.20 -30.60
N GLN A 460 -6.53 -6.25 -31.73
CA GLN A 460 -7.07 -5.04 -32.40
C GLN A 460 -8.02 -4.22 -31.48
N GLU A 461 -8.39 -4.74 -30.30
CA GLU A 461 -9.36 -4.13 -29.40
C GLU A 461 -8.74 -3.23 -28.32
N THR A 462 -7.45 -3.34 -28.05
CA THR A 462 -6.77 -2.50 -27.04
C THR A 462 -5.57 -1.79 -27.66
N PRO A 463 -5.68 -0.48 -27.93
CA PRO A 463 -4.55 0.30 -28.46
C PRO A 463 -3.39 0.33 -27.46
N SER A 464 -2.16 0.31 -27.99
CA SER A 464 -0.96 0.43 -27.15
C SER A 464 -0.97 1.73 -26.35
N LEU A 465 -0.67 1.65 -25.06
CA LEU A 465 -0.50 2.81 -24.18
C LEU A 465 0.86 3.51 -24.38
N GLU A 466 1.72 3.04 -25.31
CA GLU A 466 3.02 3.68 -25.56
C GLU A 466 2.83 5.11 -26.07
N GLY A 467 3.48 6.04 -25.43
CA GLY A 467 3.37 7.46 -25.73
C GLY A 467 2.29 8.22 -24.95
N TYR A 468 1.41 7.53 -24.25
CA TYR A 468 0.30 8.09 -23.47
C TYR A 468 0.56 8.00 -21.95
N PRO A 469 -0.16 8.77 -21.12
CA PRO A 469 -0.13 8.60 -19.67
C PRO A 469 -0.73 7.25 -19.23
N VAL A 470 -0.33 6.78 -18.05
CA VAL A 470 -0.96 5.63 -17.44
C VAL A 470 -2.40 5.99 -17.07
N GLY A 471 -3.37 5.17 -17.51
CA GLY A 471 -4.80 5.41 -17.26
C GLY A 471 -5.47 6.38 -18.25
N ALA A 472 -4.86 6.59 -19.42
CA ALA A 472 -5.46 7.34 -20.54
C ALA A 472 -6.60 6.54 -21.20
#